data_c64961025e5b3eb61929d0c1288a80b3
#
_entry.id   c64961025e5b3eb61929d0c1288a80b3
#
_cell.length_a   1.000
_cell.length_b   1.000
_cell.length_c   1.000
_cell.angle_alpha   90.00
_cell.angle_beta   90.00
_cell.angle_gamma   90.00
#
_symmetry.space_group_name_H-M   'P 1'
#
loop_
_entity.id
_entity.type
_entity.pdbx_description
1 polymer ?
#
loop_
_entity_poly.entity_id
_entity_poly.type
_entity_poly.pdbx_seq_one_letter_code
_entity_poly.pdbx_strand_id
1 'polypeptide(L)'
;MNAKERFYSGLAKETIGKITSNTDNWTSFLRTMSRNYEFTYPEQVMIYAQRPNATFCKPYEDWNAENYRRYVKRGSTGIALFVMNRDKPYLRYVFDVADTGVRRSSPELKPWEVTPENRSYVMEAMERTFGVAADGVLEAQLEDIASALAAEYWDDYKKQFLDIVANSFLEEYDELNIEVAFKNAVANSVSYTMYCRFVESPDNYFEHEDFQKVFDFNTRQTVNALGTAVNAISTRMFQEIEKAIGEHEQIKATERSTDYERDDLQTGRRLSLSLIHISEPTRHLRIS
;
A
#
# COMPACT_ATOMS: atom_id res chain seq x y z
N MET A 1 8.53 -8.37 27.86
CA MET A 1 9.24 -7.55 26.85
C MET A 1 10.68 -7.34 27.29
N ASN A 2 11.64 -7.62 26.42
CA ASN A 2 13.06 -7.33 26.63
C ASN A 2 13.36 -5.82 26.42
N ALA A 3 14.61 -5.38 26.65
CA ALA A 3 14.98 -3.95 26.55
C ALA A 3 14.76 -3.38 25.13
N LYS A 4 15.07 -4.18 24.10
CA LYS A 4 14.92 -3.78 22.70
C LYS A 4 13.44 -3.64 22.30
N GLU A 5 12.60 -4.57 22.74
CA GLU A 5 11.15 -4.50 22.52
C GLU A 5 10.53 -3.28 23.22
N ARG A 6 10.98 -2.96 24.45
CA ARG A 6 10.52 -1.75 25.16
C ARG A 6 10.91 -0.47 24.43
N PHE A 7 12.14 -0.42 23.89
CA PHE A 7 12.62 0.72 23.11
C PHE A 7 11.72 0.96 21.90
N TYR A 8 11.49 -0.06 21.07
CA TYR A 8 10.66 0.08 19.87
C TYR A 8 9.18 0.33 20.18
N SER A 9 8.66 -0.23 21.28
CA SER A 9 7.30 0.09 21.76
C SER A 9 7.18 1.56 22.19
N GLY A 10 8.21 2.11 22.81
CA GLY A 10 8.30 3.53 23.16
C GLY A 10 8.32 4.42 21.90
N LEU A 11 9.16 4.05 20.93
CA LEU A 11 9.27 4.74 19.65
C LEU A 11 7.94 4.78 18.89
N ALA A 12 7.23 3.63 18.82
CA ALA A 12 5.91 3.57 18.17
C ALA A 12 4.89 4.49 18.86
N LYS A 13 4.87 4.49 20.21
CA LYS A 13 3.95 5.36 20.97
C LYS A 13 4.23 6.85 20.74
N GLU A 14 5.50 7.22 20.73
CA GLU A 14 5.93 8.60 20.46
C GLU A 14 5.54 9.02 19.03
N THR A 15 5.75 8.15 18.05
CA THR A 15 5.41 8.41 16.65
C THR A 15 3.91 8.59 16.47
N ILE A 16 3.07 7.71 17.04
CA ILE A 16 1.60 7.83 17.01
C ILE A 16 1.15 9.20 17.58
N GLY A 17 1.77 9.68 18.66
CA GLY A 17 1.44 10.98 19.22
C GLY A 17 1.89 12.17 18.37
N LYS A 18 2.79 11.96 17.39
CA LYS A 18 3.34 13.02 16.54
C LYS A 18 2.71 13.08 15.16
N ILE A 19 2.30 11.96 14.58
CA ILE A 19 1.85 11.94 13.17
C ILE A 19 0.61 12.78 12.92
N THR A 20 -0.29 12.96 13.90
CA THR A 20 -1.47 13.82 13.80
C THR A 20 -1.29 15.19 14.48
N SER A 21 -0.07 15.62 14.77
CA SER A 21 0.16 16.90 15.46
C SER A 21 0.12 18.12 14.53
N ASN A 22 0.34 17.93 13.24
CA ASN A 22 0.22 18.92 12.18
C ASN A 22 0.13 18.26 10.81
N THR A 23 -0.27 19.02 9.79
CA THR A 23 -0.44 18.54 8.41
C THR A 23 0.83 17.92 7.83
N ASP A 24 2.00 18.56 8.04
CA ASP A 24 3.27 18.09 7.48
C ASP A 24 3.65 16.71 8.01
N ASN A 25 3.44 16.46 9.30
CA ASN A 25 3.71 15.15 9.90
C ASN A 25 2.76 14.08 9.37
N TRP A 26 1.47 14.44 9.21
CA TRP A 26 0.47 13.51 8.69
C TRP A 26 0.75 13.17 7.23
N THR A 27 0.91 14.15 6.37
CA THR A 27 1.19 13.95 4.95
C THR A 27 2.53 13.24 4.71
N SER A 28 3.56 13.53 5.51
CA SER A 28 4.83 12.81 5.48
C SER A 28 4.67 11.32 5.83
N PHE A 29 3.83 11.01 6.83
CA PHE A 29 3.47 9.63 7.16
C PHE A 29 2.73 8.96 6.01
N LEU A 30 1.70 9.61 5.43
CA LEU A 30 0.93 9.09 4.31
C LEU A 30 1.81 8.80 3.07
N ARG A 31 2.80 9.65 2.78
CA ARG A 31 3.78 9.42 1.70
C ARG A 31 4.62 8.16 1.93
N THR A 32 5.02 7.90 3.16
CA THR A 32 5.77 6.68 3.49
C THR A 32 4.87 5.46 3.39
N MET A 33 3.62 5.59 3.83
CA MET A 33 2.60 4.54 3.75
C MET A 33 2.28 4.17 2.30
N SER A 34 2.11 5.14 1.40
CA SER A 34 1.80 4.89 -0.01
C SER A 34 2.87 4.05 -0.72
N ARG A 35 4.14 4.23 -0.34
CA ARG A 35 5.27 3.47 -0.92
C ARG A 35 5.40 2.06 -0.36
N ASN A 36 4.88 1.84 0.86
CA ASN A 36 4.98 0.58 1.60
C ASN A 36 3.60 0.00 1.95
N TYR A 37 2.61 0.18 1.08
CA TYR A 37 1.18 -0.12 1.33
C TYR A 37 0.88 -1.58 1.67
N GLU A 38 1.78 -2.52 1.41
CA GLU A 38 1.62 -3.94 1.75
C GLU A 38 1.72 -4.22 3.26
N PHE A 39 2.22 -3.25 4.04
CA PHE A 39 2.35 -3.40 5.49
C PHE A 39 1.09 -2.93 6.21
N THR A 40 0.81 -3.56 7.35
CA THR A 40 -0.29 -3.12 8.22
C THR A 40 -0.01 -1.76 8.86
N TYR A 41 -1.06 -1.04 9.30
CA TYR A 41 -0.88 0.27 9.92
C TYR A 41 0.15 0.28 11.08
N PRO A 42 0.15 -0.67 12.05
CA PRO A 42 1.19 -0.68 13.08
C PRO A 42 2.61 -0.86 12.53
N GLU A 43 2.78 -1.63 11.46
CA GLU A 43 4.06 -1.80 10.79
C GLU A 43 4.46 -0.53 10.01
N GLN A 44 3.51 0.17 9.39
CA GLN A 44 3.73 1.47 8.75
C GLN A 44 4.23 2.51 9.74
N VAL A 45 3.63 2.57 10.94
CA VAL A 45 4.12 3.43 12.02
C VAL A 45 5.56 3.10 12.38
N MET A 46 5.92 1.81 12.45
CA MET A 46 7.28 1.37 12.77
C MET A 46 8.27 1.68 11.64
N ILE A 47 7.86 1.54 10.39
CA ILE A 47 8.68 1.91 9.22
C ILE A 47 8.94 3.42 9.26
N TYR A 48 7.89 4.23 9.38
CA TYR A 48 7.99 5.68 9.41
C TYR A 48 8.84 6.18 10.58
N ALA A 49 8.64 5.62 11.77
CA ALA A 49 9.38 5.99 12.97
C ALA A 49 10.90 5.80 12.85
N GLN A 50 11.34 4.80 12.08
CA GLN A 50 12.75 4.44 11.94
C GLN A 50 13.35 4.96 10.63
N ARG A 51 12.52 5.11 9.58
CA ARG A 51 12.95 5.57 8.26
C ARG A 51 11.79 6.25 7.51
N PRO A 52 11.56 7.55 7.76
CA PRO A 52 10.47 8.30 7.09
C PRO A 52 10.57 8.30 5.56
N ASN A 53 11.77 8.15 5.02
CA ASN A 53 12.05 8.13 3.57
C ASN A 53 12.12 6.72 2.99
N ALA A 54 11.65 5.69 3.70
CA ALA A 54 11.62 4.32 3.17
C ALA A 54 10.79 4.28 1.86
N THR A 55 11.33 3.59 0.86
CA THR A 55 10.74 3.56 -0.48
C THR A 55 10.13 2.22 -0.84
N PHE A 56 10.80 1.11 -0.51
CA PHE A 56 10.31 -0.23 -0.78
C PHE A 56 10.96 -1.21 0.18
N CYS A 57 10.21 -1.62 1.17
CA CYS A 57 10.69 -2.50 2.24
C CYS A 57 10.25 -3.94 2.03
N LYS A 58 11.17 -4.89 2.23
CA LYS A 58 10.89 -6.33 2.22
C LYS A 58 11.70 -7.04 3.31
N PRO A 59 11.26 -8.22 3.77
CA PRO A 59 12.07 -9.12 4.58
C PRO A 59 13.40 -9.48 3.90
N TYR A 60 14.38 -9.88 4.70
CA TYR A 60 15.71 -10.28 4.19
C TYR A 60 15.64 -11.42 3.18
N GLU A 61 14.77 -12.38 3.45
CA GLU A 61 14.57 -13.57 2.63
C GLU A 61 14.02 -13.22 1.26
N ASP A 62 13.06 -12.30 1.20
CA ASP A 62 12.40 -11.88 -0.04
C ASP A 62 13.38 -11.20 -0.99
N TRP A 63 14.34 -10.41 -0.46
CA TRP A 63 15.35 -9.77 -1.30
C TRP A 63 16.23 -10.78 -2.06
N ASN A 64 16.44 -11.98 -1.50
CA ASN A 64 17.18 -13.05 -2.15
C ASN A 64 16.31 -13.93 -3.08
N ALA A 65 14.98 -13.83 -3.00
CA ALA A 65 14.06 -14.60 -3.83
C ALA A 65 14.24 -14.27 -5.33
N GLU A 66 13.72 -15.17 -6.19
CA GLU A 66 13.89 -15.07 -7.65
C GLU A 66 13.34 -13.76 -8.23
N ASN A 67 12.28 -13.22 -7.63
CA ASN A 67 11.64 -11.98 -8.09
C ASN A 67 12.55 -10.76 -7.99
N TYR A 68 13.50 -10.77 -7.04
CA TYR A 68 14.38 -9.61 -6.81
C TYR A 68 15.84 -9.93 -7.05
N ARG A 69 16.33 -11.11 -6.62
CA ARG A 69 17.74 -11.57 -6.73
C ARG A 69 18.75 -10.52 -6.25
N ARG A 70 18.37 -9.75 -5.21
CA ARG A 70 19.19 -8.72 -4.58
C ARG A 70 19.80 -9.26 -3.31
N TYR A 71 20.77 -8.55 -2.76
CA TYR A 71 21.36 -8.86 -1.46
C TYR A 71 21.34 -7.63 -0.57
N VAL A 72 21.11 -7.84 0.73
CA VAL A 72 21.22 -6.78 1.72
C VAL A 72 22.70 -6.49 1.94
N LYS A 73 23.11 -5.22 1.82
CA LYS A 73 24.49 -4.79 1.97
C LYS A 73 24.98 -5.04 3.41
N ARG A 74 26.24 -5.42 3.55
CA ARG A 74 26.85 -5.61 4.87
C ARG A 74 26.84 -4.29 5.65
N GLY A 75 26.38 -4.35 6.91
CA GLY A 75 26.30 -3.18 7.78
C GLY A 75 24.98 -2.40 7.66
N SER A 76 24.06 -2.79 6.79
CA SER A 76 22.73 -2.21 6.74
C SER A 76 21.96 -2.49 8.06
N THR A 77 21.22 -1.49 8.53
CA THR A 77 20.38 -1.61 9.72
C THR A 77 18.94 -1.91 9.29
N GLY A 78 18.44 -3.08 9.67
CA GLY A 78 17.05 -3.45 9.41
C GLY A 78 16.06 -2.62 10.22
N ILE A 79 14.92 -2.33 9.63
CA ILE A 79 13.77 -1.70 10.28
C ILE A 79 13.05 -2.76 11.09
N ALA A 80 12.93 -2.54 12.40
CA ALA A 80 12.30 -3.49 13.31
C ALA A 80 10.78 -3.35 13.28
N LEU A 81 10.07 -4.44 13.06
CA LEU A 81 8.61 -4.51 13.08
C LEU A 81 8.16 -5.45 14.20
N PHE A 82 7.04 -5.12 14.87
CA PHE A 82 6.41 -6.02 15.82
C PHE A 82 5.53 -7.03 15.09
N VAL A 83 5.73 -8.30 15.44
CA VAL A 83 4.86 -9.39 15.00
C VAL A 83 4.34 -10.12 16.21
N MET A 84 3.06 -10.44 16.23
CA MET A 84 2.45 -11.27 17.26
C MET A 84 2.55 -12.74 16.87
N ASN A 85 3.18 -13.55 17.71
CA ASN A 85 3.15 -15.01 17.58
C ASN A 85 2.44 -15.58 18.81
N ARG A 86 1.20 -16.02 18.60
CA ARG A 86 0.26 -16.34 19.69
C ARG A 86 0.19 -15.14 20.63
N ASP A 87 0.54 -15.26 21.90
CA ASP A 87 0.45 -14.15 22.87
C ASP A 87 1.79 -13.43 23.14
N LYS A 88 2.82 -13.70 22.32
CA LYS A 88 4.15 -13.12 22.54
C LYS A 88 4.58 -12.26 21.35
N PRO A 89 4.81 -10.95 21.56
CA PRO A 89 5.40 -10.12 20.54
C PRO A 89 6.86 -10.50 20.32
N TYR A 90 7.31 -10.47 19.07
CA TYR A 90 8.72 -10.57 18.71
C TYR A 90 9.04 -9.55 17.62
N LEU A 91 10.31 -9.26 17.40
CA LEU A 91 10.76 -8.36 16.36
C LEU A 91 11.20 -9.15 15.12
N ARG A 92 10.61 -8.82 13.96
CA ARG A 92 11.15 -9.16 12.65
C ARG A 92 11.80 -7.93 12.03
N TYR A 93 12.64 -8.12 11.02
CA TYR A 93 13.33 -7.02 10.37
C TYR A 93 13.03 -7.01 8.88
N VAL A 94 12.79 -5.80 8.37
CA VAL A 94 12.71 -5.53 6.94
C VAL A 94 13.82 -4.58 6.54
N PHE A 95 14.17 -4.56 5.25
CA PHE A 95 15.21 -3.71 4.69
C PHE A 95 14.63 -2.93 3.53
N ASP A 96 14.96 -1.65 3.44
CA ASP A 96 14.60 -0.82 2.31
C ASP A 96 15.46 -1.18 1.09
N VAL A 97 14.95 -0.94 -0.11
CA VAL A 97 15.67 -1.17 -1.37
C VAL A 97 17.03 -0.45 -1.40
N ALA A 98 17.16 0.70 -0.76
CA ALA A 98 18.41 1.46 -0.66
C ALA A 98 19.51 0.70 0.13
N ASP A 99 19.10 -0.22 1.01
CA ASP A 99 20.00 -1.10 1.76
C ASP A 99 20.48 -2.30 0.94
N THR A 100 19.98 -2.48 -0.28
CA THR A 100 20.27 -3.65 -1.09
C THR A 100 21.22 -3.34 -2.23
N GLY A 101 21.95 -4.35 -2.66
CA GLY A 101 22.78 -4.33 -3.86
C GLY A 101 22.22 -5.26 -4.93
N VAL A 102 22.49 -4.93 -6.20
CA VAL A 102 22.13 -5.73 -7.37
C VAL A 102 23.21 -6.77 -7.68
N ARG A 103 22.78 -7.95 -8.13
CA ARG A 103 23.62 -8.97 -8.74
C ARG A 103 23.52 -8.84 -10.25
N ARG A 104 24.45 -9.42 -11.00
CA ARG A 104 24.41 -9.41 -12.47
C ARG A 104 23.11 -10.00 -13.05
N SER A 105 22.47 -10.88 -12.33
CA SER A 105 21.19 -11.52 -12.70
C SER A 105 19.95 -10.92 -12.03
N SER A 106 20.12 -9.81 -11.30
CA SER A 106 18.97 -9.15 -10.65
C SER A 106 18.05 -8.56 -11.71
N PRO A 107 16.75 -8.83 -11.66
CA PRO A 107 15.79 -8.11 -12.50
C PRO A 107 15.77 -6.63 -12.11
N GLU A 108 15.44 -5.79 -13.06
CA GLU A 108 15.15 -4.38 -12.78
C GLU A 108 13.90 -4.29 -11.91
N LEU A 109 13.99 -3.53 -10.81
CA LEU A 109 12.82 -3.24 -9.99
C LEU A 109 12.00 -2.18 -10.72
N LYS A 110 10.87 -2.59 -11.25
CA LYS A 110 9.89 -1.69 -11.83
C LYS A 110 8.67 -1.69 -10.92
N PRO A 111 8.51 -0.66 -10.06
CA PRO A 111 7.22 -0.46 -9.40
C PRO A 111 6.16 -0.34 -10.49
N TRP A 112 4.97 -0.91 -10.23
CA TRP A 112 3.87 -0.71 -11.15
C TRP A 112 3.54 0.79 -11.26
N GLU A 113 3.15 1.21 -12.43
CA GLU A 113 2.88 2.61 -12.75
C GLU A 113 1.64 2.69 -13.63
N VAL A 114 0.79 3.68 -13.38
CA VAL A 114 -0.32 4.01 -14.27
C VAL A 114 0.21 4.88 -15.40
N THR A 115 0.19 4.34 -16.60
CA THR A 115 0.62 5.01 -17.83
C THR A 115 -0.59 5.42 -18.66
N PRO A 116 -0.45 6.31 -19.66
CA PRO A 116 -1.54 6.62 -20.58
C PRO A 116 -2.15 5.38 -21.27
N GLU A 117 -1.33 4.33 -21.50
CA GLU A 117 -1.74 3.11 -22.18
C GLU A 117 -2.59 2.16 -21.31
N ASN A 118 -2.38 2.16 -19.99
CA ASN A 118 -3.14 1.28 -19.08
C ASN A 118 -4.20 2.01 -18.27
N ARG A 119 -4.25 3.36 -18.36
CA ARG A 119 -5.11 4.22 -17.53
C ARG A 119 -6.60 3.87 -17.65
N SER A 120 -7.10 3.73 -18.88
CA SER A 120 -8.52 3.38 -19.10
C SER A 120 -8.86 2.01 -18.54
N TYR A 121 -7.95 1.04 -18.70
CA TYR A 121 -8.13 -0.30 -18.14
C TYR A 121 -8.17 -0.31 -16.61
N VAL A 122 -7.30 0.49 -15.98
CA VAL A 122 -7.32 0.69 -14.52
C VAL A 122 -8.65 1.31 -14.09
N MET A 123 -9.11 2.36 -14.76
CA MET A 123 -10.38 3.04 -14.44
C MET A 123 -11.58 2.09 -14.55
N GLU A 124 -11.64 1.27 -15.59
CA GLU A 124 -12.69 0.25 -15.76
C GLU A 124 -12.63 -0.83 -14.67
N ALA A 125 -11.42 -1.25 -14.26
CA ALA A 125 -11.25 -2.20 -13.17
C ALA A 125 -11.72 -1.62 -11.83
N MET A 126 -11.39 -0.36 -11.57
CA MET A 126 -11.83 0.36 -10.36
C MET A 126 -13.35 0.53 -10.33
N GLU A 127 -13.99 0.90 -11.47
CA GLU A 127 -15.45 0.96 -11.58
C GLU A 127 -16.09 -0.41 -11.31
N ARG A 128 -15.58 -1.47 -11.93
CA ARG A 128 -16.08 -2.83 -11.75
C ARG A 128 -16.01 -3.32 -10.30
N THR A 129 -14.94 -2.95 -9.60
CA THR A 129 -14.66 -3.42 -8.24
C THR A 129 -15.37 -2.59 -7.17
N PHE A 130 -15.43 -1.28 -7.35
CA PHE A 130 -15.93 -0.34 -6.34
C PHE A 130 -17.27 0.30 -6.69
N GLY A 131 -17.78 0.09 -7.92
CA GLY A 131 -19.10 0.60 -8.34
C GLY A 131 -19.14 2.10 -8.59
N VAL A 132 -17.99 2.78 -8.67
CA VAL A 132 -17.89 4.22 -8.94
C VAL A 132 -17.51 4.45 -10.40
N ALA A 133 -18.36 5.15 -11.13
CA ALA A 133 -18.22 5.38 -12.57
C ALA A 133 -16.92 6.15 -12.90
N ALA A 134 -16.34 5.82 -14.05
CA ALA A 134 -15.16 6.46 -14.56
C ALA A 134 -15.55 7.65 -15.44
N ASP A 135 -15.59 8.86 -14.90
CA ASP A 135 -15.92 10.09 -15.63
C ASP A 135 -14.73 10.67 -16.46
N GLY A 136 -13.76 9.81 -16.82
CA GLY A 136 -12.61 10.16 -17.66
C GLY A 136 -11.41 10.74 -16.92
N VAL A 137 -11.52 11.03 -15.64
CA VAL A 137 -10.43 11.52 -14.76
C VAL A 137 -10.19 10.54 -13.64
N LEU A 138 -9.05 9.82 -13.68
CA LEU A 138 -8.71 8.81 -12.68
C LEU A 138 -8.65 9.39 -11.27
N GLU A 139 -8.08 10.57 -11.11
CA GLU A 139 -7.91 11.23 -9.82
C GLU A 139 -9.27 11.49 -9.16
N ALA A 140 -10.24 12.01 -9.90
CA ALA A 140 -11.61 12.23 -9.39
C ALA A 140 -12.30 10.91 -9.04
N GLN A 141 -12.17 9.87 -9.87
CA GLN A 141 -12.70 8.54 -9.57
C GLN A 141 -12.10 7.97 -8.27
N LEU A 142 -10.81 8.16 -8.03
CA LEU A 142 -10.14 7.70 -6.80
C LEU A 142 -10.65 8.44 -5.55
N GLU A 143 -10.94 9.74 -5.65
CA GLU A 143 -11.53 10.53 -4.56
C GLU A 143 -12.96 10.06 -4.24
N ASP A 144 -13.77 9.81 -5.25
CA ASP A 144 -15.13 9.29 -5.09
C ASP A 144 -15.13 7.89 -4.47
N ILE A 145 -14.21 7.02 -4.91
CA ILE A 145 -14.03 5.69 -4.31
C ILE A 145 -13.57 5.82 -2.85
N ALA A 146 -12.61 6.69 -2.55
CA ALA A 146 -12.15 6.92 -1.19
C ALA A 146 -13.28 7.39 -0.27
N SER A 147 -14.14 8.28 -0.77
CA SER A 147 -15.31 8.77 -0.04
C SER A 147 -16.35 7.67 0.20
N ALA A 148 -16.64 6.86 -0.80
CA ALA A 148 -17.56 5.73 -0.70
C ALA A 148 -17.07 4.67 0.31
N LEU A 149 -15.78 4.32 0.23
CA LEU A 149 -15.16 3.33 1.13
C LEU A 149 -15.01 3.87 2.56
N ALA A 150 -14.80 5.17 2.75
CA ALA A 150 -14.79 5.79 4.07
C ALA A 150 -16.19 5.72 4.73
N ALA A 151 -17.26 5.88 3.93
CA ALA A 151 -18.62 5.72 4.42
C ALA A 151 -18.94 4.25 4.76
N GLU A 152 -18.58 3.29 3.89
CA GLU A 152 -18.72 1.85 4.16
C GLU A 152 -17.98 1.46 5.45
N TYR A 153 -16.73 1.91 5.60
CA TYR A 153 -15.92 1.64 6.78
C TYR A 153 -16.55 2.20 8.07
N TRP A 154 -17.10 3.42 8.01
CA TRP A 154 -17.83 3.98 9.14
C TRP A 154 -19.02 3.12 9.55
N ASP A 155 -19.84 2.71 8.60
CA ASP A 155 -21.03 1.91 8.88
C ASP A 155 -20.69 0.57 9.56
N ASP A 156 -19.55 -0.04 9.17
CA ASP A 156 -19.07 -1.29 9.73
C ASP A 156 -18.46 -1.13 11.14
N TYR A 157 -17.80 -0.02 11.42
CA TYR A 157 -16.97 0.15 12.63
C TYR A 157 -17.40 1.26 13.56
N LYS A 158 -18.50 2.00 13.27
CA LYS A 158 -18.91 3.18 14.05
C LYS A 158 -19.08 2.89 15.54
N LYS A 159 -19.63 1.75 15.90
CA LYS A 159 -19.86 1.38 17.30
C LYS A 159 -18.53 1.28 18.05
N GLN A 160 -17.56 0.54 17.49
CA GLN A 160 -16.24 0.38 18.07
C GLN A 160 -15.49 1.72 18.13
N PHE A 161 -15.70 2.58 17.13
CA PHE A 161 -15.10 3.90 17.10
C PHE A 161 -15.69 4.82 18.17
N LEU A 162 -17.01 4.87 18.32
CA LEU A 162 -17.67 5.67 19.35
C LEU A 162 -17.26 5.28 20.77
N ASP A 163 -16.94 4.00 21.00
CA ASP A 163 -16.44 3.51 22.30
C ASP A 163 -15.06 4.05 22.69
N ILE A 164 -14.30 4.65 21.75
CA ILE A 164 -12.90 5.10 21.97
C ILE A 164 -12.71 6.60 21.83
N VAL A 165 -13.74 7.38 21.57
CA VAL A 165 -13.64 8.86 21.39
C VAL A 165 -13.37 9.62 22.68
N ALA A 166 -13.63 9.02 23.84
CA ALA A 166 -13.42 9.64 25.14
C ALA A 166 -11.97 10.17 25.30
N ASN A 167 -11.85 11.36 25.88
CA ASN A 167 -10.60 12.12 26.05
C ASN A 167 -9.92 12.58 24.75
N SER A 168 -10.57 12.44 23.59
CA SER A 168 -10.15 13.08 22.35
C SER A 168 -10.93 14.38 22.14
N PHE A 169 -10.51 15.20 21.17
CA PHE A 169 -11.31 16.39 20.79
C PHE A 169 -12.66 16.02 20.18
N LEU A 170 -12.82 14.78 19.70
CA LEU A 170 -14.09 14.25 19.20
C LEU A 170 -15.14 14.05 20.30
N GLU A 171 -14.74 13.96 21.58
CA GLU A 171 -15.68 13.77 22.70
C GLU A 171 -16.70 14.90 22.82
N GLU A 172 -16.34 16.11 22.39
CA GLU A 172 -17.22 17.28 22.41
C GLU A 172 -18.23 17.30 21.25
N TYR A 173 -18.12 16.39 20.27
CA TYR A 173 -18.98 16.32 19.11
C TYR A 173 -20.16 15.39 19.36
N ASP A 174 -21.31 15.68 18.75
CA ASP A 174 -22.38 14.70 18.61
C ASP A 174 -22.01 13.61 17.60
N GLU A 175 -22.76 12.52 17.59
CA GLU A 175 -22.50 11.34 16.74
C GLU A 175 -22.42 11.72 15.25
N LEU A 176 -23.28 12.62 14.77
CA LEU A 176 -23.28 13.06 13.37
C LEU A 176 -21.99 13.83 13.02
N ASN A 177 -21.56 14.72 13.90
CA ASN A 177 -20.34 15.48 13.70
C ASN A 177 -19.08 14.59 13.82
N ILE A 178 -19.09 13.57 14.68
CA ILE A 178 -18.04 12.53 14.72
C ILE A 178 -17.98 11.77 13.41
N GLU A 179 -19.14 11.34 12.87
CA GLU A 179 -19.23 10.66 11.58
C GLU A 179 -18.64 11.50 10.45
N VAL A 180 -19.03 12.76 10.34
CA VAL A 180 -18.53 13.69 9.32
C VAL A 180 -17.01 13.89 9.47
N ALA A 181 -16.51 14.08 10.69
CA ALA A 181 -15.09 14.25 10.96
C ALA A 181 -14.31 13.00 10.56
N PHE A 182 -14.80 11.79 10.90
CA PHE A 182 -14.17 10.53 10.54
C PHE A 182 -14.13 10.33 9.02
N LYS A 183 -15.30 10.43 8.36
CA LYS A 183 -15.40 10.21 6.91
C LYS A 183 -14.50 11.18 6.13
N ASN A 184 -14.48 12.46 6.48
CA ASN A 184 -13.62 13.45 5.84
C ASN A 184 -12.13 13.17 6.08
N ALA A 185 -11.74 12.90 7.33
CA ALA A 185 -10.35 12.61 7.66
C ALA A 185 -9.84 11.35 6.93
N VAL A 186 -10.67 10.30 6.82
CA VAL A 186 -10.33 9.06 6.10
C VAL A 186 -10.28 9.32 4.61
N ALA A 187 -11.33 9.90 4.00
CA ALA A 187 -11.40 10.10 2.55
C ALA A 187 -10.24 10.96 2.04
N ASN A 188 -9.99 12.13 2.65
CA ASN A 188 -8.89 13.01 2.25
C ASN A 188 -7.52 12.35 2.44
N SER A 189 -7.33 11.58 3.52
CA SER A 189 -6.07 10.86 3.76
C SER A 189 -5.85 9.74 2.75
N VAL A 190 -6.89 8.99 2.37
CA VAL A 190 -6.83 7.96 1.33
C VAL A 190 -6.53 8.59 -0.01
N SER A 191 -7.27 9.64 -0.41
CA SER A 191 -7.06 10.37 -1.67
C SER A 191 -5.63 10.88 -1.77
N TYR A 192 -5.11 11.55 -0.72
CA TYR A 192 -3.72 11.98 -0.69
C TYR A 192 -2.72 10.82 -0.81
N THR A 193 -2.98 9.71 -0.12
CA THR A 193 -2.14 8.51 -0.20
C THR A 193 -2.09 7.95 -1.62
N MET A 194 -3.23 7.94 -2.32
CA MET A 194 -3.30 7.56 -3.73
C MET A 194 -2.51 8.53 -4.61
N TYR A 195 -2.73 9.84 -4.45
CA TYR A 195 -2.03 10.87 -5.21
C TYR A 195 -0.50 10.81 -5.08
N CYS A 196 0.02 10.40 -3.92
CA CYS A 196 1.47 10.16 -3.74
C CYS A 196 2.07 9.14 -4.72
N ARG A 197 1.26 8.35 -5.44
CA ARG A 197 1.70 7.38 -6.45
C ARG A 197 1.42 7.81 -7.88
N PHE A 198 0.47 8.73 -8.10
CA PHE A 198 -0.02 9.06 -9.44
C PHE A 198 0.38 10.45 -9.92
N VAL A 199 0.71 11.35 -8.99
CA VAL A 199 1.07 12.72 -9.33
C VAL A 199 2.45 13.08 -8.78
N GLU A 200 3.18 13.93 -9.50
CA GLU A 200 4.53 14.35 -9.12
C GLU A 200 4.54 15.16 -7.81
N SER A 201 3.53 15.99 -7.61
CA SER A 201 3.42 16.89 -6.47
C SER A 201 2.01 16.84 -5.86
N PRO A 202 1.70 15.84 -5.02
CA PRO A 202 0.37 15.69 -4.42
C PRO A 202 -0.06 16.90 -3.60
N ASP A 203 0.87 17.64 -2.98
CA ASP A 203 0.56 18.85 -2.19
C ASP A 203 -0.07 19.98 -3.00
N ASN A 204 0.01 19.94 -4.34
CA ASN A 204 -0.65 20.94 -5.18
C ASN A 204 -2.18 20.71 -5.31
N TYR A 205 -2.67 19.57 -4.85
CA TYR A 205 -4.07 19.16 -4.91
C TYR A 205 -4.78 19.22 -3.55
N PHE A 206 -4.03 19.39 -2.47
CA PHE A 206 -4.56 19.40 -1.11
C PHE A 206 -4.05 20.61 -0.34
N GLU A 207 -4.93 21.21 0.42
CA GLU A 207 -4.62 22.31 1.31
C GLU A 207 -4.55 21.84 2.78
N HIS A 208 -4.06 22.69 3.67
CA HIS A 208 -4.00 22.38 5.10
C HIS A 208 -5.38 22.10 5.70
N GLU A 209 -6.41 22.76 5.18
CA GLU A 209 -7.81 22.66 5.58
C GLU A 209 -8.37 21.26 5.34
N ASP A 210 -7.92 20.56 4.31
CA ASP A 210 -8.35 19.20 3.98
C ASP A 210 -8.01 18.20 5.07
N PHE A 211 -6.95 18.46 5.84
CA PHE A 211 -6.48 17.59 6.93
C PHE A 211 -6.86 18.13 8.31
N GLN A 212 -7.61 19.22 8.41
CA GLN A 212 -7.90 19.87 9.70
C GLN A 212 -8.62 18.92 10.67
N LYS A 213 -9.51 18.07 10.15
CA LYS A 213 -10.24 17.08 10.95
C LYS A 213 -9.36 15.96 11.51
N VAL A 214 -8.18 15.71 10.95
CA VAL A 214 -7.22 14.72 11.47
C VAL A 214 -6.75 15.07 12.88
N PHE A 215 -6.67 16.35 13.23
CA PHE A 215 -6.19 16.82 14.53
C PHE A 215 -7.17 16.56 15.68
N ASP A 216 -8.45 16.30 15.37
CA ASP A 216 -9.45 15.92 16.35
C ASP A 216 -9.20 14.50 16.89
N PHE A 217 -8.43 13.69 16.14
CA PHE A 217 -7.99 12.34 16.51
C PHE A 217 -6.67 12.42 17.30
N ASN A 218 -6.72 12.95 18.50
CA ASN A 218 -5.55 13.30 19.31
C ASN A 218 -5.23 12.34 20.46
N THR A 219 -5.99 11.24 20.59
CA THR A 219 -5.64 10.12 21.48
C THR A 219 -5.02 8.98 20.70
N ARG A 220 -4.21 8.14 21.36
CA ARG A 220 -3.61 6.97 20.72
C ARG A 220 -4.66 6.01 20.11
N GLN A 221 -5.83 5.89 20.75
CA GLN A 221 -6.89 5.01 20.28
C GLN A 221 -7.52 5.57 19.00
N THR A 222 -7.88 6.85 18.98
CA THR A 222 -8.48 7.49 17.81
C THR A 222 -7.51 7.61 16.65
N VAL A 223 -6.23 7.93 16.88
CA VAL A 223 -5.18 7.93 15.84
C VAL A 223 -4.98 6.54 15.24
N ASN A 224 -4.96 5.49 16.08
CA ASN A 224 -4.84 4.12 15.58
C ASN A 224 -6.05 3.70 14.75
N ALA A 225 -7.26 4.07 15.15
CA ALA A 225 -8.48 3.78 14.40
C ALA A 225 -8.46 4.50 13.04
N LEU A 226 -8.16 5.80 13.02
CA LEU A 226 -8.01 6.59 11.80
C LEU A 226 -6.96 5.97 10.85
N GLY A 227 -5.74 5.75 11.35
CA GLY A 227 -4.66 5.21 10.55
C GLY A 227 -4.93 3.79 10.04
N THR A 228 -5.63 2.96 10.82
CA THR A 228 -6.04 1.61 10.39
C THR A 228 -7.06 1.70 9.26
N ALA A 229 -8.06 2.58 9.34
CA ALA A 229 -9.04 2.79 8.28
C ALA A 229 -8.36 3.27 6.98
N VAL A 230 -7.52 4.31 7.07
CA VAL A 230 -6.78 4.84 5.92
C VAL A 230 -5.91 3.76 5.28
N ASN A 231 -5.16 2.99 6.09
CA ASN A 231 -4.30 1.92 5.58
C ASN A 231 -5.12 0.80 4.90
N ALA A 232 -6.20 0.35 5.52
CA ALA A 232 -7.03 -0.74 4.98
C ALA A 232 -7.64 -0.36 3.61
N ILE A 233 -8.21 0.85 3.50
CA ILE A 233 -8.82 1.34 2.27
C ILE A 233 -7.76 1.56 1.19
N SER A 234 -6.67 2.27 1.49
CA SER A 234 -5.60 2.53 0.53
C SER A 234 -4.97 1.23 0.01
N THR A 235 -4.73 0.26 0.88
CA THR A 235 -4.18 -1.05 0.50
C THR A 235 -5.09 -1.77 -0.48
N ARG A 236 -6.42 -1.81 -0.21
CA ARG A 236 -7.41 -2.43 -1.09
C ARG A 236 -7.43 -1.76 -2.47
N MET A 237 -7.38 -0.43 -2.51
CA MET A 237 -7.34 0.32 -3.78
C MET A 237 -6.04 0.07 -4.56
N PHE A 238 -4.88 0.12 -3.90
CA PHE A 238 -3.59 -0.15 -4.56
C PHE A 238 -3.49 -1.57 -5.11
N GLN A 239 -3.97 -2.56 -4.35
CA GLN A 239 -3.97 -3.95 -4.80
C GLN A 239 -4.83 -4.17 -6.05
N GLU A 240 -5.99 -3.50 -6.15
CA GLU A 240 -6.82 -3.60 -7.34
C GLU A 240 -6.17 -2.91 -8.55
N ILE A 241 -5.53 -1.76 -8.36
CA ILE A 241 -4.77 -1.09 -9.43
C ILE A 241 -3.60 -1.96 -9.90
N GLU A 242 -2.81 -2.48 -8.98
CA GLU A 242 -1.68 -3.35 -9.31
C GLU A 242 -2.12 -4.60 -10.09
N LYS A 243 -3.21 -5.23 -9.66
CA LYS A 243 -3.82 -6.36 -10.34
C LYS A 243 -4.28 -5.99 -11.76
N ALA A 244 -4.97 -4.85 -11.91
CA ALA A 244 -5.45 -4.38 -13.21
C ALA A 244 -4.28 -4.12 -14.18
N ILE A 245 -3.20 -3.51 -13.70
CA ILE A 245 -1.99 -3.30 -14.52
C ILE A 245 -1.38 -4.63 -14.94
N GLY A 246 -1.25 -5.59 -14.02
CA GLY A 246 -0.72 -6.91 -14.33
C GLY A 246 -1.56 -7.68 -15.36
N GLU A 247 -2.88 -7.61 -15.27
CA GLU A 247 -3.81 -8.20 -16.25
C GLU A 247 -3.64 -7.56 -17.64
N HIS A 248 -3.55 -6.22 -17.69
CA HIS A 248 -3.35 -5.50 -18.95
C HIS A 248 -2.00 -5.85 -19.61
N GLU A 249 -0.93 -5.99 -18.84
CA GLU A 249 0.38 -6.42 -19.35
C GLU A 249 0.34 -7.85 -19.93
N GLN A 250 -0.38 -8.76 -19.29
CA GLN A 250 -0.57 -10.12 -19.79
C GLN A 250 -1.36 -10.15 -21.12
N ILE A 251 -2.42 -9.34 -21.24
CA ILE A 251 -3.18 -9.21 -22.49
C ILE A 251 -2.26 -8.73 -23.62
N LYS A 252 -1.49 -7.66 -23.39
CA LYS A 252 -0.52 -7.14 -24.37
C LYS A 252 0.55 -8.15 -24.77
N ALA A 253 1.04 -8.94 -23.81
CA ALA A 253 2.02 -9.99 -24.12
C ALA A 253 1.43 -11.09 -25.01
N THR A 254 0.17 -11.45 -24.78
CA THR A 254 -0.55 -12.45 -25.56
C THR A 254 -0.82 -11.94 -27.00
N GLU A 255 -1.27 -10.70 -27.14
CA GLU A 255 -1.51 -10.07 -28.45
C GLU A 255 -0.22 -10.01 -29.30
N ARG A 256 0.89 -9.58 -28.71
CA ARG A 256 2.20 -9.57 -29.39
C ARG A 256 2.61 -10.97 -29.86
N SER A 257 2.38 -12.00 -29.06
CA SER A 257 2.71 -13.39 -29.44
C SER A 257 1.88 -13.86 -30.63
N THR A 258 0.59 -13.53 -30.67
CA THR A 258 -0.30 -13.87 -31.78
C THR A 258 0.02 -13.11 -33.05
N ASP A 259 0.48 -11.87 -32.95
CA ASP A 259 0.90 -11.07 -34.11
C ASP A 259 2.22 -11.62 -34.71
N TYR A 260 3.18 -12.02 -33.88
CA TYR A 260 4.40 -12.70 -34.35
C TYR A 260 4.08 -14.01 -35.10
N GLU A 261 3.16 -14.82 -34.58
CA GLU A 261 2.74 -16.06 -35.23
C GLU A 261 2.04 -15.81 -36.58
N ARG A 262 1.24 -14.73 -36.69
CA ARG A 262 0.59 -14.33 -37.95
C ARG A 262 1.60 -13.84 -39.00
N ASP A 263 2.58 -13.04 -38.60
CA ASP A 263 3.63 -12.54 -39.49
C ASP A 263 4.53 -13.68 -39.99
N ASP A 264 4.87 -14.66 -39.15
CA ASP A 264 5.64 -15.85 -39.54
C ASP A 264 4.86 -16.73 -40.54
N LEU A 265 3.54 -16.82 -40.39
CA LEU A 265 2.67 -17.53 -41.32
C LEU A 265 2.55 -16.81 -42.67
N GLN A 266 2.52 -15.48 -42.68
CA GLN A 266 2.43 -14.66 -43.91
C GLN A 266 3.76 -14.59 -44.68
N THR A 267 4.90 -14.62 -43.97
CA THR A 267 6.22 -14.53 -44.59
C THR A 267 6.78 -15.86 -45.04
N GLY A 268 6.06 -16.99 -44.84
CA GLY A 268 6.42 -18.33 -45.37
C GLY A 268 7.71 -18.90 -44.81
N ARG A 269 8.25 -18.38 -43.72
CA ARG A 269 9.42 -18.95 -43.04
C ARG A 269 8.98 -20.06 -42.10
N ARG A 270 9.05 -21.30 -42.57
CA ARG A 270 9.02 -22.48 -41.70
C ARG A 270 10.27 -22.48 -40.81
N LEU A 271 10.15 -21.91 -39.62
CA LEU A 271 11.07 -22.20 -38.54
C LEU A 271 10.64 -23.57 -37.94
N SER A 272 11.53 -24.53 -37.93
CA SER A 272 11.32 -25.83 -37.28
C SER A 272 11.11 -25.58 -35.79
N LEU A 273 9.92 -25.90 -35.31
CA LEU A 273 9.60 -25.93 -33.87
C LEU A 273 10.50 -26.92 -33.17
N SER A 274 11.52 -26.47 -32.46
CA SER A 274 12.13 -27.27 -31.42
C SER A 274 11.17 -27.37 -30.26
N LEU A 275 10.62 -28.53 -30.01
CA LEU A 275 9.79 -28.85 -28.87
C LEU A 275 10.54 -28.54 -27.57
N ILE A 276 10.22 -27.43 -26.95
CA ILE A 276 10.59 -27.23 -25.57
C ILE A 276 9.61 -28.05 -24.73
N HIS A 277 10.08 -29.20 -24.25
CA HIS A 277 9.35 -29.96 -23.25
C HIS A 277 9.21 -29.15 -21.99
N ILE A 278 8.02 -28.63 -21.75
CA ILE A 278 7.62 -28.15 -20.41
C ILE A 278 7.37 -29.41 -19.59
N SER A 279 8.33 -29.76 -18.73
CA SER A 279 8.14 -30.82 -17.74
C SER A 279 7.19 -30.31 -16.66
N GLU A 280 6.02 -30.93 -16.56
CA GLU A 280 5.12 -30.76 -15.42
C GLU A 280 5.83 -31.14 -14.11
N PRO A 281 5.61 -30.37 -13.01
CA PRO A 281 6.12 -30.79 -11.71
C PRO A 281 5.32 -31.98 -11.19
N THR A 282 5.95 -33.14 -11.16
CA THR A 282 5.42 -34.36 -10.53
C THR A 282 5.16 -34.12 -9.03
N ARG A 283 3.89 -34.15 -8.66
CA ARG A 283 3.43 -34.28 -7.27
C ARG A 283 3.91 -35.61 -6.69
N HIS A 284 4.90 -35.58 -5.81
CA HIS A 284 5.15 -36.71 -4.93
C HIS A 284 4.27 -36.60 -3.68
N LEU A 285 3.20 -37.39 -3.69
CA LEU A 285 2.53 -37.86 -2.47
C LEU A 285 3.49 -38.80 -1.74
N ARG A 286 3.90 -38.50 -0.54
CA ARG A 286 4.40 -39.46 0.44
C ARG A 286 3.39 -39.56 1.58
N ILE A 287 2.76 -40.73 1.61
CA ILE A 287 2.06 -41.30 2.74
C ILE A 287 3.10 -42.05 3.57
N SER A 288 3.29 -41.71 4.81
CA SER A 288 3.52 -42.57 5.97
C SER A 288 3.64 -41.66 7.22
#